data_83f394d9bf1065e455c8786fdff71b27
#
_entry.id   83f394d9bf1065e455c8786fdff71b27
#
_cell.length_a   1.000
_cell.length_b   1.000
_cell.length_c   1.000
_cell.angle_alpha   90.00
_cell.angle_beta   90.00
_cell.angle_gamma   90.00
#
_symmetry.space_group_name_H-M   'P 1'
#
loop_
_entity.id
_entity.type
_entity.pdbx_description
1 polymer ?
#
loop_
_entity_poly.entity_id
_entity_poly.type
_entity_poly.pdbx_seq_one_letter_code
_entity_poly.pdbx_strand_id
1 'polypeptide(L)'
;MQSPERRAVPHRRGLIIVLTLATAYMASHFFRASNVTIGLDLMRDLAIGPEALGALTGAFFFGFAAMQIPCGFFFDRFGPRYTVVGMLIIAAIGGALFTLAPSWPVLLTWRVLMGAGCGVMLIGSMVVISR
;
A
#
# COMPACT_ATOMS: atom_id res chain seq x y z
N MET A 1 -43.95 -2.23 -5.07
CA MET A 1 -42.57 -2.35 -5.57
C MET A 1 -41.89 -1.03 -5.24
N GLN A 2 -41.32 -0.93 -4.00
CA GLN A 2 -40.70 0.30 -3.50
C GLN A 2 -39.25 0.26 -3.92
N SER A 3 -38.83 1.23 -4.74
CA SER A 3 -37.43 1.48 -5.08
C SER A 3 -36.66 1.81 -3.81
N PRO A 4 -35.47 1.20 -3.55
CA PRO A 4 -34.67 1.56 -2.42
C PRO A 4 -34.18 3.00 -2.62
N GLU A 5 -34.66 3.91 -1.79
CA GLU A 5 -34.13 5.26 -1.71
C GLU A 5 -32.61 5.19 -1.46
N ARG A 6 -31.85 5.49 -2.48
CA ARG A 6 -30.42 5.72 -2.35
C ARG A 6 -30.26 6.91 -1.39
N ARG A 7 -29.89 6.63 -0.14
CA ARG A 7 -29.50 7.68 0.81
C ARG A 7 -28.34 8.45 0.19
N ALA A 8 -28.65 9.61 -0.35
CA ALA A 8 -27.66 10.51 -0.91
C ALA A 8 -26.69 10.88 0.21
N VAL A 9 -25.47 10.39 0.12
CA VAL A 9 -24.39 10.80 1.02
C VAL A 9 -24.20 12.32 0.80
N PRO A 10 -24.23 13.14 1.86
CA PRO A 10 -24.10 14.58 1.70
C PRO A 10 -22.80 14.89 0.94
N HIS A 11 -22.87 15.71 -0.09
CA HIS A 11 -21.80 16.00 -1.06
C HIS A 11 -20.44 16.28 -0.38
N ARG A 12 -20.42 16.93 0.76
CA ARG A 12 -19.22 17.19 1.57
C ARG A 12 -18.55 15.91 2.09
N ARG A 13 -19.33 14.95 2.57
CA ARG A 13 -18.79 13.67 3.08
C ARG A 13 -18.24 12.82 1.94
N GLY A 14 -18.93 12.78 0.81
CA GLY A 14 -18.44 12.10 -0.39
C GLY A 14 -17.12 12.68 -0.88
N LEU A 15 -17.00 14.01 -0.94
CA LEU A 15 -15.78 14.69 -1.35
C LEU A 15 -14.60 14.39 -0.40
N ILE A 16 -14.81 14.40 0.92
CA ILE A 16 -13.77 14.08 1.90
C ILE A 16 -13.28 12.64 1.72
N ILE A 17 -14.20 11.70 1.53
CA ILE A 17 -13.86 10.30 1.31
C ILE A 17 -13.02 10.14 0.04
N VAL A 18 -13.44 10.74 -1.07
CA VAL A 18 -12.72 10.68 -2.34
C VAL A 18 -11.33 11.31 -2.22
N LEU A 19 -11.20 12.48 -1.60
CA LEU A 19 -9.90 13.13 -1.40
C LEU A 19 -8.97 12.30 -0.51
N THR A 20 -9.48 11.72 0.57
CA THR A 20 -8.68 10.86 1.45
C THR A 20 -8.18 9.62 0.71
N LEU A 21 -9.05 8.97 -0.06
CA LEU A 21 -8.69 7.80 -0.85
C LEU A 21 -7.70 8.15 -1.97
N ALA A 22 -7.89 9.28 -2.64
CA ALA A 22 -6.96 9.77 -3.66
C ALA A 22 -5.58 10.05 -3.07
N THR A 23 -5.50 10.68 -1.89
CA THR A 23 -4.24 10.94 -1.20
C THR A 23 -3.54 9.64 -0.79
N ALA A 24 -4.28 8.69 -0.23
CA ALA A 24 -3.75 7.38 0.13
C ALA A 24 -3.25 6.60 -1.11
N TYR A 25 -3.97 6.69 -2.22
CA TYR A 25 -3.58 6.08 -3.47
C TYR A 25 -2.31 6.73 -4.05
N MET A 26 -2.19 8.05 -4.00
CA MET A 26 -0.98 8.79 -4.39
C MET A 26 0.23 8.38 -3.54
N ALA A 27 0.05 8.26 -2.22
CA ALA A 27 1.10 7.76 -1.32
C ALA A 27 1.55 6.34 -1.71
N SER A 28 0.62 5.44 -2.05
CA SER A 28 0.94 4.10 -2.53
C SER A 28 1.76 4.12 -3.83
N HIS A 29 1.43 5.00 -4.77
CA HIS A 29 2.22 5.19 -6.00
C HIS A 29 3.61 5.73 -5.71
N PHE A 30 3.75 6.66 -4.77
CA PHE A 30 5.05 7.17 -4.35
C PHE A 30 5.96 6.05 -3.84
N PHE A 31 5.47 5.16 -2.98
CA PHE A 31 6.25 4.00 -2.51
C PHE A 31 6.66 3.05 -3.64
N ARG A 32 5.82 2.89 -4.65
CA ARG A 32 6.16 2.09 -5.85
C ARG A 32 7.28 2.74 -6.67
N ALA A 33 7.15 4.04 -6.91
CA ALA A 33 8.08 4.80 -7.75
C ALA A 33 9.44 5.03 -7.06
N SER A 34 9.50 5.00 -5.72
CA SER A 34 10.71 5.26 -4.96
C SER A 34 11.89 4.37 -5.35
N ASN A 35 11.65 3.13 -5.76
CA ASN A 35 12.71 2.23 -6.24
C ASN A 35 13.41 2.74 -7.50
N VAL A 36 12.65 3.32 -8.44
CA VAL A 36 13.21 3.82 -9.69
C VAL A 36 14.04 5.09 -9.43
N THR A 37 13.55 5.94 -8.53
CA THR A 37 14.19 7.22 -8.23
C THR A 37 15.47 7.06 -7.39
N ILE A 38 15.42 6.17 -6.39
CA ILE A 38 16.53 5.94 -5.46
C ILE A 38 17.42 4.77 -5.93
N GLY A 39 16.99 4.04 -6.96
CA GLY A 39 17.64 2.81 -7.39
C GLY A 39 19.11 2.96 -7.74
N LEU A 40 19.47 4.02 -8.45
CA LEU A 40 20.87 4.27 -8.83
C LEU A 40 21.76 4.60 -7.62
N ASP A 41 21.24 5.35 -6.67
CA ASP A 41 21.96 5.68 -5.45
C ASP A 41 22.09 4.44 -4.55
N LEU A 42 21.03 3.66 -4.43
CA LEU A 42 21.01 2.41 -3.68
C LEU A 42 22.00 1.38 -4.25
N MET A 43 22.12 1.31 -5.59
CA MET A 43 23.10 0.46 -6.26
C MET A 43 24.53 0.88 -5.95
N ARG A 44 24.79 2.19 -5.84
CA ARG A 44 26.13 2.73 -5.51
C ARG A 44 26.47 2.50 -4.04
N ASP A 45 25.55 2.81 -3.14
CA ASP A 45 25.79 2.76 -1.69
C ASP A 45 25.94 1.34 -1.17
N LEU A 46 25.18 0.39 -1.73
CA LEU A 46 25.22 -1.02 -1.32
C LEU A 46 26.07 -1.89 -2.23
N ALA A 47 26.69 -1.33 -3.27
CA ALA A 47 27.47 -2.06 -4.29
C ALA A 47 26.68 -3.25 -4.89
N ILE A 48 25.36 -3.05 -5.15
CA ILE A 48 24.47 -4.08 -5.69
C ILE A 48 24.22 -3.85 -7.17
N GLY A 49 24.05 -4.96 -7.92
CA GLY A 49 23.77 -4.91 -9.35
C GLY A 49 22.27 -4.64 -9.67
N PRO A 50 21.95 -4.44 -10.97
CA PRO A 50 20.57 -4.24 -11.43
C PRO A 50 19.64 -5.39 -11.08
N GLU A 51 20.17 -6.61 -10.97
CA GLU A 51 19.42 -7.82 -10.58
C GLU A 51 18.85 -7.69 -9.16
N ALA A 52 19.65 -7.14 -8.25
CA ALA A 52 19.23 -6.91 -6.88
C ALA A 52 18.13 -5.83 -6.80
N LEU A 53 18.19 -4.79 -7.63
CA LEU A 53 17.13 -3.80 -7.73
C LEU A 53 15.83 -4.43 -8.25
N GLY A 54 15.93 -5.35 -9.22
CA GLY A 54 14.82 -6.16 -9.68
C GLY A 54 14.22 -7.04 -8.58
N ALA A 55 15.06 -7.66 -7.74
CA ALA A 55 14.62 -8.46 -6.59
C ALA A 55 13.89 -7.61 -5.54
N LEU A 56 14.34 -6.40 -5.25
CA LEU A 56 13.64 -5.46 -4.35
C LEU A 56 12.25 -5.08 -4.90
N THR A 57 12.16 -4.86 -6.19
CA THR A 57 10.87 -4.59 -6.85
C THR A 57 9.96 -5.81 -6.80
N GLY A 58 10.50 -6.99 -7.10
CA GLY A 58 9.78 -8.26 -7.00
C GLY A 58 9.28 -8.56 -5.59
N ALA A 59 10.10 -8.31 -4.57
CA ALA A 59 9.74 -8.47 -3.17
C ALA A 59 8.55 -7.57 -2.77
N PHE A 60 8.52 -6.33 -3.25
CA PHE A 60 7.39 -5.42 -3.04
C PHE A 60 6.11 -5.98 -3.67
N PHE A 61 6.16 -6.39 -4.93
CA PHE A 61 4.99 -6.95 -5.62
C PHE A 61 4.55 -8.30 -5.04
N PHE A 62 5.48 -9.11 -4.55
CA PHE A 62 5.17 -10.34 -3.83
C PHE A 62 4.36 -10.05 -2.56
N GLY A 63 4.82 -9.12 -1.70
CA GLY A 63 4.07 -8.69 -0.52
C GLY A 63 2.70 -8.11 -0.86
N PHE A 64 2.63 -7.31 -1.91
CA PHE A 64 1.39 -6.74 -2.44
C PHE A 64 0.40 -7.83 -2.87
N ALA A 65 0.83 -8.83 -3.65
CA ALA A 65 -0.01 -9.91 -4.11
C ALA A 65 -0.42 -10.87 -2.98
N ALA A 66 0.51 -11.23 -2.10
CA ALA A 66 0.25 -12.10 -0.96
C ALA A 66 -0.83 -11.52 -0.03
N MET A 67 -0.86 -10.20 0.15
CA MET A 67 -1.85 -9.53 1.00
C MET A 67 -3.24 -9.44 0.37
N GLN A 68 -3.37 -9.62 -0.93
CA GLN A 68 -4.66 -9.58 -1.63
C GLN A 68 -5.62 -10.67 -1.14
N ILE A 69 -5.09 -11.86 -0.84
CA ILE A 69 -5.91 -13.00 -0.38
C ILE A 69 -6.48 -12.76 1.03
N PRO A 70 -5.68 -12.44 2.07
CA PRO A 70 -6.21 -12.20 3.41
C PRO A 70 -6.94 -10.86 3.56
N CYS A 71 -6.78 -9.95 2.61
CA CYS A 71 -7.37 -8.62 2.64
C CYS A 71 -8.91 -8.67 2.81
N GLY A 72 -9.59 -9.55 2.08
CA GLY A 72 -11.04 -9.76 2.19
C GLY A 72 -11.45 -10.08 3.63
N PHE A 73 -10.76 -11.02 4.27
CA PHE A 73 -11.01 -11.39 5.67
C PHE A 73 -10.81 -10.20 6.64
N PHE A 74 -9.79 -9.39 6.43
CA PHE A 74 -9.56 -8.20 7.26
C PHE A 74 -10.66 -7.15 7.09
N PHE A 75 -11.15 -6.96 5.86
CA PHE A 75 -12.28 -6.05 5.60
C PHE A 75 -13.58 -6.52 6.25
N ASP A 76 -13.86 -7.82 6.22
CA ASP A 76 -15.06 -8.38 6.83
C ASP A 76 -15.01 -8.33 8.35
N ARG A 77 -13.84 -8.55 8.96
CA ARG A 77 -13.68 -8.61 10.41
C ARG A 77 -13.53 -7.24 11.08
N PHE A 78 -12.72 -6.35 10.52
CA PHE A 78 -12.36 -5.07 11.14
C PHE A 78 -12.99 -3.87 10.44
N GLY A 79 -13.59 -4.10 9.28
CA GLY A 79 -14.15 -3.06 8.42
C GLY A 79 -13.09 -2.31 7.60
N PRO A 80 -13.52 -1.62 6.52
CA PRO A 80 -12.59 -1.01 5.57
C PRO A 80 -11.74 0.10 6.19
N ARG A 81 -12.30 0.90 7.09
CA ARG A 81 -11.62 2.05 7.69
C ARG A 81 -10.39 1.63 8.51
N TYR A 82 -10.58 0.68 9.43
CA TYR A 82 -9.49 0.26 10.33
C TYR A 82 -8.44 -0.56 9.60
N THR A 83 -8.86 -1.40 8.65
CA THR A 83 -7.95 -2.20 7.82
C THR A 83 -7.06 -1.30 6.97
N VAL A 84 -7.62 -0.30 6.29
CA VAL A 84 -6.86 0.63 5.45
C VAL A 84 -5.87 1.44 6.28
N VAL A 85 -6.30 2.00 7.41
CA VAL A 85 -5.42 2.80 8.28
C VAL A 85 -4.31 1.94 8.90
N GLY A 86 -4.63 0.76 9.40
CA GLY A 86 -3.64 -0.16 9.97
C GLY A 86 -2.58 -0.58 8.96
N MET A 87 -2.99 -0.90 7.74
CA MET A 87 -2.07 -1.29 6.67
C MET A 87 -1.23 -0.12 6.14
N LEU A 88 -1.77 1.09 6.15
CA LEU A 88 -0.99 2.29 5.82
C LEU A 88 0.11 2.55 6.86
N ILE A 89 -0.18 2.34 8.14
CA ILE A 89 0.82 2.44 9.21
C ILE A 89 1.92 1.40 9.02
N ILE A 90 1.57 0.16 8.68
CA ILE A 90 2.53 -0.90 8.39
C ILE A 90 3.42 -0.53 7.20
N ALA A 91 2.84 0.01 6.12
CA ALA A 91 3.60 0.48 4.97
C ALA A 91 4.55 1.64 5.33
N ALA A 92 4.10 2.59 6.15
CA ALA A 92 4.91 3.71 6.61
C ALA A 92 6.08 3.26 7.50
N ILE A 93 5.83 2.32 8.43
CA ILE A 93 6.88 1.72 9.26
C ILE A 93 7.89 0.97 8.38
N GLY A 94 7.42 0.15 7.44
CA GLY A 94 8.29 -0.55 6.49
C GLY A 94 9.15 0.42 5.69
N GLY A 95 8.58 1.55 5.24
CA GLY A 95 9.32 2.60 4.54
C GLY A 95 10.37 3.30 5.39
N ALA A 96 10.05 3.62 6.63
CA ALA A 96 10.99 4.23 7.56
C ALA A 96 12.15 3.28 7.93
N LEU A 97 11.84 2.01 8.20
CA LEU A 97 12.84 1.00 8.54
C LEU A 97 13.70 0.57 7.33
N PHE A 98 13.19 0.74 6.12
CA PHE A 98 13.95 0.50 4.90
C PHE A 98 15.20 1.37 4.82
N THR A 99 15.13 2.62 5.27
CA THR A 99 16.28 3.56 5.28
C THR A 99 17.33 3.19 6.31
N LEU A 100 16.96 2.42 7.32
CA LEU A 100 17.86 2.01 8.42
C LEU A 100 18.37 0.57 8.26
N ALA A 101 18.07 -0.08 7.13
CA ALA A 101 18.37 -1.49 6.93
C ALA A 101 19.88 -1.72 6.78
N PRO A 102 20.50 -2.52 7.69
CA PRO A 102 21.95 -2.74 7.70
C PRO A 102 22.40 -3.81 6.71
N SER A 103 21.50 -4.57 6.11
CA SER A 103 21.84 -5.71 5.25
C SER A 103 20.78 -5.99 4.19
N TRP A 104 21.22 -6.66 3.11
CA TRP A 104 20.37 -7.04 1.98
C TRP A 104 19.11 -7.85 2.35
N PRO A 105 19.17 -8.92 3.19
CA PRO A 105 17.96 -9.66 3.55
C PRO A 105 16.94 -8.81 4.31
N VAL A 106 17.40 -7.88 5.11
CA VAL A 106 16.56 -6.95 5.88
C VAL A 106 15.84 -5.99 4.93
N LEU A 107 16.54 -5.48 3.91
CA LEU A 107 15.94 -4.65 2.85
C LEU A 107 14.79 -5.38 2.13
N LEU A 108 14.99 -6.64 1.76
CA LEU A 108 13.96 -7.46 1.12
C LEU A 108 12.74 -7.63 2.03
N THR A 109 12.95 -7.91 3.32
CA THR A 109 11.86 -8.08 4.30
C THR A 109 11.03 -6.80 4.44
N TRP A 110 11.67 -5.65 4.57
CA TRP A 110 10.95 -4.37 4.65
C TRP A 110 10.23 -4.05 3.35
N ARG A 111 10.76 -4.47 2.22
CA ARG A 111 10.12 -4.28 0.92
C ARG A 111 8.84 -5.11 0.77
N VAL A 112 8.86 -6.35 1.23
CA VAL A 112 7.66 -7.21 1.30
C VAL A 112 6.60 -6.58 2.22
N LEU A 113 7.01 -6.06 3.37
CA LEU A 113 6.10 -5.43 4.34
C LEU A 113 5.46 -4.16 3.77
N MET A 114 6.23 -3.31 3.08
CA MET A 114 5.70 -2.14 2.37
C MET A 114 4.69 -2.54 1.30
N GLY A 115 5.01 -3.57 0.51
CA GLY A 115 4.11 -4.12 -0.51
C GLY A 115 2.80 -4.62 0.07
N ALA A 116 2.85 -5.38 1.16
CA ALA A 116 1.68 -5.89 1.87
C ALA A 116 0.78 -4.74 2.37
N GLY A 117 1.36 -3.71 2.99
CA GLY A 117 0.63 -2.53 3.43
C GLY A 117 -0.05 -1.75 2.29
N CYS A 118 0.64 -1.62 1.15
CA CYS A 118 0.11 -0.92 -0.03
C CYS A 118 -0.95 -1.75 -0.79
N GLY A 119 -0.91 -3.08 -0.70
CA GLY A 119 -1.85 -3.97 -1.40
C GLY A 119 -3.31 -3.77 -1.02
N VAL A 120 -3.56 -3.40 0.22
CA VAL A 120 -4.90 -3.17 0.76
C VAL A 120 -5.53 -1.87 0.27
N MET A 121 -4.72 -0.89 -0.15
CA MET A 121 -5.21 0.41 -0.61
C MET A 121 -6.08 0.31 -1.86
N LEU A 122 -5.71 -0.55 -2.81
CA LEU A 122 -6.45 -0.72 -4.05
C LEU A 122 -7.85 -1.29 -3.79
N ILE A 123 -7.93 -2.36 -3.00
CA ILE A 123 -9.19 -3.03 -2.68
C ILE A 123 -10.05 -2.15 -1.76
N GLY A 124 -9.42 -1.49 -0.78
CA GLY A 124 -10.09 -0.58 0.15
C GLY A 124 -10.81 0.56 -0.56
N SER A 125 -10.18 1.15 -1.57
CA SER A 125 -10.82 2.21 -2.36
C SER A 125 -12.03 1.69 -3.15
N MET A 126 -11.93 0.50 -3.75
CA MET A 126 -13.04 -0.12 -4.47
C MET A 126 -14.22 -0.47 -3.56
N VAL A 127 -13.96 -1.03 -2.37
CA VAL A 127 -15.00 -1.40 -1.40
C VAL A 127 -15.73 -0.17 -0.85
N VAL A 128 -15.01 0.94 -0.62
CA VAL A 128 -15.63 2.17 -0.11
C VAL A 128 -16.48 2.85 -1.18
N ILE A 129 -16.08 2.79 -2.45
CA ILE A 129 -16.84 3.40 -3.56
C ILE A 129 -18.09 2.57 -3.90
N SER A 130 -18.04 1.24 -3.68
CA SER A 130 -19.17 0.34 -4.00
C SER A 130 -20.29 0.35 -2.96
N ARG A 131 -20.11 0.96 -1.79
CA ARG A 131 -21.09 1.10 -0.70
C ARG A 131 -21.69 2.50 -0.65
#